data_a9adeb7485d25b2a244190919e339cea
#
_entry.id   a9adeb7485d25b2a244190919e339cea
#
_cell.length_a   1.000
_cell.length_b   1.000
_cell.length_c   1.000
_cell.angle_alpha   90.00
_cell.angle_beta   90.00
_cell.angle_gamma   90.00
#
_symmetry.space_group_name_H-M   'P 1'
#
loop_
_entity.id
_entity.type
_entity.pdbx_description
1 polymer ?
#
loop_
_entity_poly.entity_id
_entity_poly.type
_entity_poly.pdbx_seq_one_letter_code
_entity_poly.pdbx_strand_id
1 'polypeptide(L)'
;MDDNLTPLVPLEMYDTHAVHIGTNQKSADMKQFLDEVRQDNSGIHIIDVRQTDSRIRAVAKFLSNYDAERILVVSARQYGQRPARKFAQTIGAMRIVGRFIPGTLTNSRLRTYIEPEVIVVTDPAADQQALSEAVSS
;
A
#
# COMPACT_ATOMS: atom_id res chain seq x y z
N MET A 1 21.38 -2.70 4.87
CA MET A 1 20.59 -3.16 3.71
C MET A 1 21.55 -3.77 2.73
N ASP A 2 21.27 -4.98 2.32
CA ASP A 2 22.13 -5.64 1.33
C ASP A 2 21.88 -5.02 -0.05
N ASP A 3 22.73 -4.09 -0.42
CA ASP A 3 22.69 -3.41 -1.73
C ASP A 3 22.94 -4.38 -2.92
N ASN A 4 23.18 -5.64 -2.61
CA ASN A 4 23.54 -6.68 -3.60
C ASN A 4 22.41 -7.66 -3.92
N LEU A 5 21.19 -7.44 -3.38
CA LEU A 5 20.07 -8.33 -3.70
C LEU A 5 19.55 -8.04 -5.11
N THR A 6 19.39 -9.11 -5.90
CA THR A 6 18.73 -9.03 -7.20
C THR A 6 17.31 -8.49 -7.01
N PRO A 7 16.86 -7.45 -7.75
CA PRO A 7 15.50 -6.94 -7.65
C PRO A 7 14.46 -8.04 -7.89
N LEU A 8 13.33 -7.98 -7.18
CA LEU A 8 12.19 -8.90 -7.39
C LEU A 8 11.64 -8.80 -8.80
N VAL A 9 11.66 -7.59 -9.33
CA VAL A 9 11.20 -7.26 -10.67
C VAL A 9 12.32 -6.47 -11.34
N PRO A 10 12.62 -6.69 -12.64
CA PRO A 10 13.60 -5.86 -13.34
C PRO A 10 13.31 -4.38 -13.16
N LEU A 11 14.34 -3.58 -12.82
CA LEU A 11 14.16 -2.14 -12.55
C LEU A 11 13.52 -1.40 -13.73
N GLU A 12 13.79 -1.87 -14.96
CA GLU A 12 13.20 -1.33 -16.19
C GLU A 12 11.67 -1.43 -16.20
N MET A 13 11.10 -2.46 -15.56
CA MET A 13 9.64 -2.61 -15.47
C MET A 13 9.01 -1.54 -14.59
N TYR A 14 9.69 -1.12 -13.51
CA TYR A 14 9.21 -0.01 -12.69
C TYR A 14 9.14 1.29 -13.51
N ASP A 15 10.15 1.56 -14.31
CA ASP A 15 10.17 2.75 -15.17
C ASP A 15 9.11 2.67 -16.28
N THR A 16 8.97 1.51 -16.93
CA THR A 16 7.98 1.29 -18.00
C THR A 16 6.55 1.51 -17.52
N HIS A 17 6.25 1.12 -16.29
CA HIS A 17 4.91 1.25 -15.69
C HIS A 17 4.75 2.54 -14.87
N ALA A 18 5.71 3.45 -14.95
CA ALA A 18 5.67 4.76 -14.30
C ALA A 18 5.49 4.70 -12.77
N VAL A 19 5.96 3.64 -12.13
CA VAL A 19 5.86 3.45 -10.67
C VAL A 19 6.74 4.44 -9.91
N HIS A 20 7.75 5.00 -10.56
CA HIS A 20 8.65 6.01 -10.01
C HIS A 20 8.06 7.43 -9.98
N ILE A 21 6.97 7.68 -10.69
CA ILE A 21 6.37 9.00 -10.79
C ILE A 21 5.45 9.24 -9.59
N GLY A 22 5.80 10.22 -8.77
CA GLY A 22 5.00 10.64 -7.63
C GLY A 22 4.11 11.85 -7.95
N THR A 23 3.86 12.65 -6.93
CA THR A 23 3.07 13.88 -7.05
C THR A 23 3.91 15.09 -6.61
N ASN A 24 3.33 16.28 -6.70
CA ASN A 24 3.93 17.50 -6.17
C ASN A 24 3.78 17.62 -4.64
N GLN A 25 3.00 16.75 -4.02
CA GLN A 25 2.82 16.72 -2.57
C GLN A 25 3.90 15.84 -1.93
N LYS A 26 4.40 16.28 -0.78
CA LYS A 26 5.46 15.60 -0.04
C LYS A 26 5.14 15.67 1.45
N SER A 27 5.06 14.52 2.11
CA SER A 27 4.97 14.44 3.55
C SER A 27 6.36 14.17 4.16
N ALA A 28 6.54 14.57 5.42
CA ALA A 28 7.79 14.31 6.12
C ALA A 28 8.13 12.82 6.20
N ASP A 29 7.13 11.99 6.42
CA ASP A 29 7.28 10.54 6.55
C ASP A 29 7.70 9.87 5.24
N MET A 30 7.28 10.43 4.11
CA MET A 30 7.56 9.86 2.78
C MET A 30 8.87 10.36 2.18
N LYS A 31 9.48 11.39 2.77
CA LYS A 31 10.72 11.99 2.26
C LYS A 31 11.84 10.97 2.04
N GLN A 32 11.97 10.01 2.95
CA GLN A 32 13.01 8.98 2.90
C GLN A 32 12.89 8.05 1.69
N PHE A 33 11.74 7.98 1.04
CA PHE A 33 11.49 7.12 -0.12
C PHE A 33 11.59 7.85 -1.45
N LEU A 34 11.92 9.13 -1.43
CA LEU A 34 12.06 9.93 -2.63
C LEU A 34 13.51 9.94 -3.12
N ASP A 35 13.67 9.93 -4.44
CA ASP A 35 14.98 10.07 -5.09
C ASP A 35 15.29 11.56 -5.22
N GLU A 36 16.19 12.08 -4.39
CA GLU A 36 16.58 13.49 -4.40
C GLU A 36 17.47 13.83 -5.60
N VAL A 37 18.11 12.83 -6.21
CA VAL A 37 19.02 13.03 -7.34
C VAL A 37 18.23 13.18 -8.66
N ARG A 38 17.13 12.47 -8.77
CA ARG A 38 16.25 12.53 -9.95
C ARG A 38 15.11 13.51 -9.69
N GLN A 39 15.39 14.80 -9.84
CA GLN A 39 14.37 15.84 -9.76
C GLN A 39 13.90 16.20 -11.16
N ASP A 40 12.59 16.10 -11.36
CA ASP A 40 11.95 16.61 -12.55
C ASP A 40 11.70 18.12 -12.41
N ASN A 41 11.90 18.88 -13.49
CA ASN A 41 11.64 20.31 -13.54
C ASN A 41 10.16 20.70 -13.36
N SER A 42 9.25 19.75 -13.41
CA SER A 42 7.81 19.96 -13.23
C SER A 42 7.37 20.08 -11.77
N GLY A 43 8.28 19.90 -10.79
CA GLY A 43 7.95 19.88 -9.38
C GLY A 43 7.36 18.56 -8.88
N ILE A 44 7.32 17.54 -9.73
CA ILE A 44 6.88 16.20 -9.36
C ILE A 44 8.03 15.46 -8.68
N HIS A 45 7.73 14.83 -7.54
CA HIS A 45 8.71 14.01 -6.83
C HIS A 45 8.87 12.65 -7.49
N ILE A 46 10.10 12.16 -7.54
CA ILE A 46 10.43 10.84 -8.06
C ILE A 46 10.62 9.88 -6.89
N ILE A 47 9.93 8.74 -6.94
CA ILE A 47 10.02 7.70 -5.93
C ILE A 47 11.23 6.82 -6.25
N ASP A 48 12.03 6.50 -5.23
CA ASP A 48 13.16 5.61 -5.37
C ASP A 48 12.67 4.14 -5.50
N VAL A 49 12.72 3.62 -6.71
CA VAL A 49 12.22 2.26 -7.03
C VAL A 49 13.03 1.15 -6.35
N ARG A 50 14.29 1.39 -6.02
CA ARG A 50 15.10 0.42 -5.27
C ARG A 50 14.58 0.26 -3.85
N GLN A 51 14.18 1.36 -3.23
CA GLN A 51 13.51 1.31 -1.93
C GLN A 51 12.13 0.68 -2.02
N THR A 52 11.38 0.94 -3.09
CA THR A 52 10.10 0.28 -3.34
C THR A 52 10.28 -1.23 -3.40
N ASP A 53 11.26 -1.72 -4.15
CA ASP A 53 11.56 -3.15 -4.26
C ASP A 53 11.94 -3.75 -2.89
N SER A 54 12.81 -3.08 -2.15
CA SER A 54 13.21 -3.49 -0.81
C SER A 54 12.02 -3.57 0.16
N ARG A 55 11.12 -2.59 0.10
CA ARG A 55 9.93 -2.55 0.95
C ARG A 55 8.90 -3.61 0.57
N ILE A 56 8.75 -3.92 -0.72
CA ILE A 56 7.91 -5.04 -1.16
C ILE A 56 8.42 -6.35 -0.58
N ARG A 57 9.72 -6.58 -0.55
CA ARG A 57 10.31 -7.77 0.10
C ARG A 57 9.99 -7.82 1.59
N ALA A 58 10.15 -6.69 2.29
CA ALA A 58 9.87 -6.61 3.72
C ALA A 58 8.39 -6.87 4.02
N VAL A 59 7.49 -6.29 3.23
CA VAL A 59 6.04 -6.48 3.38
C VAL A 59 5.64 -7.92 3.06
N ALA A 60 6.19 -8.51 1.99
CA ALA A 60 5.92 -9.90 1.65
C ALA A 60 6.32 -10.85 2.77
N LYS A 61 7.49 -10.64 3.36
CA LYS A 61 7.98 -11.42 4.50
C LYS A 61 7.07 -11.24 5.73
N PHE A 62 6.64 -10.01 6.00
CA PHE A 62 5.74 -9.71 7.10
C PHE A 62 4.38 -10.40 6.91
N LEU A 63 3.77 -10.25 5.72
CA LEU A 63 2.46 -10.83 5.43
C LEU A 63 2.48 -12.36 5.38
N SER A 64 3.62 -12.97 5.09
CA SER A 64 3.75 -14.43 5.07
C SER A 64 3.55 -15.08 6.44
N ASN A 65 3.61 -14.32 7.53
CA ASN A 65 3.36 -14.79 8.89
C ASN A 65 1.87 -14.91 9.23
N TYR A 66 0.99 -14.46 8.34
CA TYR A 66 -0.45 -14.42 8.57
C TYR A 66 -1.19 -15.22 7.51
N ASP A 67 -2.33 -15.82 7.90
CA ASP A 67 -3.24 -16.44 6.95
C ASP A 67 -3.84 -15.36 6.04
N ALA A 68 -3.90 -15.64 4.75
CA ALA A 68 -4.42 -14.69 3.77
C ALA A 68 -5.85 -14.23 4.09
N GLU A 69 -6.67 -15.13 4.61
CA GLU A 69 -8.06 -14.85 5.03
C GLU A 69 -8.15 -13.83 6.17
N ARG A 70 -7.05 -13.60 6.90
CA ARG A 70 -6.94 -12.65 8.00
C ARG A 70 -6.33 -11.31 7.58
N ILE A 71 -6.02 -11.16 6.30
CA ILE A 71 -5.46 -9.94 5.73
C ILE A 71 -6.58 -9.18 5.03
N LEU A 72 -6.72 -7.89 5.33
CA LEU A 72 -7.65 -6.98 4.66
C LEU A 72 -6.89 -5.95 3.86
N VAL A 73 -7.23 -5.81 2.58
CA VAL A 73 -6.68 -4.78 1.69
C VAL A 73 -7.74 -3.71 1.46
N VAL A 74 -7.41 -2.45 1.72
CA VAL A 74 -8.34 -1.32 1.55
C VAL A 74 -7.81 -0.32 0.55
N SER A 75 -8.70 0.22 -0.29
CA SER A 75 -8.41 1.30 -1.22
C SER A 75 -9.69 2.08 -1.53
N ALA A 76 -9.74 3.34 -1.12
CA ALA A 76 -10.85 4.24 -1.41
C ALA A 76 -10.66 4.96 -2.74
N ARG A 77 -9.42 5.28 -3.14
CA ARG A 77 -9.14 6.01 -4.38
C ARG A 77 -9.44 5.17 -5.62
N GLN A 78 -10.04 5.80 -6.61
CA GLN A 78 -10.48 5.15 -7.84
C GLN A 78 -9.35 4.37 -8.54
N TYR A 79 -8.19 4.98 -8.70
CA TYR A 79 -7.07 4.35 -9.39
C TYR A 79 -6.32 3.30 -8.56
N GLY A 80 -6.52 3.29 -7.24
CA GLY A 80 -5.99 2.26 -6.36
C GLY A 80 -6.85 1.01 -6.25
N GLN A 81 -8.12 1.09 -6.64
CA GLN A 81 -9.07 -0.02 -6.46
C GLN A 81 -8.72 -1.26 -7.27
N ARG A 82 -8.35 -1.09 -8.53
CA ARG A 82 -8.01 -2.22 -9.41
C ARG A 82 -6.74 -2.95 -8.95
N PRO A 83 -5.62 -2.27 -8.66
CA PRO A 83 -4.45 -2.92 -8.08
C PRO A 83 -4.74 -3.61 -6.73
N ALA A 84 -5.48 -2.96 -5.84
CA ALA A 84 -5.84 -3.53 -4.55
C ALA A 84 -6.69 -4.80 -4.69
N ARG A 85 -7.66 -4.78 -5.59
CA ARG A 85 -8.50 -5.94 -5.91
C ARG A 85 -7.67 -7.08 -6.45
N LYS A 86 -6.79 -6.81 -7.40
CA LYS A 86 -5.91 -7.81 -7.99
C LYS A 86 -4.96 -8.42 -6.97
N PHE A 87 -4.38 -7.59 -6.13
CA PHE A 87 -3.50 -8.04 -5.05
C PHE A 87 -4.24 -8.97 -4.06
N ALA A 88 -5.39 -8.52 -3.55
CA ALA A 88 -6.19 -9.30 -2.62
C ALA A 88 -6.62 -10.65 -3.24
N GLN A 89 -7.07 -10.62 -4.50
CA GLN A 89 -7.47 -11.83 -5.22
C GLN A 89 -6.30 -12.80 -5.40
N THR A 90 -5.12 -12.29 -5.71
CA THR A 90 -3.94 -13.13 -5.96
C THR A 90 -3.48 -13.86 -4.71
N ILE A 91 -3.52 -13.21 -3.54
CA ILE A 91 -3.10 -13.82 -2.28
C ILE A 91 -4.25 -14.49 -1.50
N GLY A 92 -5.50 -14.31 -1.93
CA GLY A 92 -6.68 -14.85 -1.22
C GLY A 92 -7.09 -14.02 -0.02
N ALA A 93 -6.76 -12.73 0.00
CA ALA A 93 -7.09 -11.83 1.11
C ALA A 93 -8.49 -11.21 0.96
N MET A 94 -9.02 -10.71 2.08
CA MET A 94 -10.20 -9.87 2.07
C MET A 94 -9.89 -8.50 1.45
N ARG A 95 -10.90 -7.85 0.87
CA ARG A 95 -10.75 -6.52 0.29
C ARG A 95 -11.97 -5.64 0.57
N ILE A 96 -11.70 -4.35 0.75
CA ILE A 96 -12.71 -3.29 0.69
C ILE A 96 -12.20 -2.25 -0.30
N VAL A 97 -12.78 -2.20 -1.48
CA VAL A 97 -12.45 -1.23 -2.51
C VAL A 97 -13.61 -0.26 -2.68
N GLY A 98 -13.30 1.04 -2.68
CA GLY A 98 -14.30 2.09 -2.63
C GLY A 98 -14.51 2.58 -1.20
N ARG A 99 -15.75 2.98 -0.89
CA ARG A 99 -16.07 3.56 0.42
C ARG A 99 -15.88 2.56 1.56
N PHE A 100 -15.11 2.94 2.55
CA PHE A 100 -14.99 2.21 3.81
C PHE A 100 -16.11 2.66 4.75
N ILE A 101 -16.98 1.74 5.13
CA ILE A 101 -18.11 2.06 6.01
C ILE A 101 -17.60 2.19 7.45
N PRO A 102 -17.82 3.35 8.13
CA PRO A 102 -17.42 3.50 9.52
C PRO A 102 -18.02 2.40 10.41
N GLY A 103 -17.19 1.83 11.28
CA GLY A 103 -17.57 0.76 12.17
C GLY A 103 -17.28 -0.64 11.65
N THR A 104 -16.80 -0.79 10.43
CA THR A 104 -16.49 -2.12 9.83
C THR A 104 -15.53 -2.94 10.69
N LEU A 105 -14.57 -2.31 11.36
CA LEU A 105 -13.60 -2.97 12.24
C LEU A 105 -13.92 -2.85 13.72
N THR A 106 -14.83 -1.96 14.09
CA THR A 106 -15.08 -1.59 15.50
C THR A 106 -16.49 -1.90 16.00
N ASN A 107 -17.47 -2.01 15.11
CA ASN A 107 -18.86 -2.24 15.47
C ASN A 107 -19.32 -3.65 15.10
N SER A 108 -19.31 -4.56 16.06
CA SER A 108 -19.68 -5.96 15.90
C SER A 108 -21.15 -6.18 15.48
N ARG A 109 -21.99 -5.14 15.55
CA ARG A 109 -23.40 -5.22 15.13
C ARG A 109 -23.63 -4.94 13.65
N LEU A 110 -22.60 -4.41 12.94
CA LEU A 110 -22.71 -4.18 11.51
C LEU A 110 -22.66 -5.48 10.72
N ARG A 111 -23.45 -5.55 9.63
CA ARG A 111 -23.42 -6.70 8.72
C ARG A 111 -22.07 -6.83 8.01
N THR A 112 -21.38 -5.71 7.84
CA THR A 112 -20.05 -5.64 7.19
C THR A 112 -18.89 -5.81 8.16
N TYR A 113 -19.16 -6.07 9.44
CA TYR A 113 -18.14 -6.22 10.47
C TYR A 113 -17.17 -7.37 10.15
N ILE A 114 -15.88 -7.07 10.24
CA ILE A 114 -14.80 -8.05 10.04
C ILE A 114 -13.69 -7.82 11.06
N GLU A 115 -12.97 -8.88 11.38
CA GLU A 115 -11.85 -8.87 12.33
C GLU A 115 -10.56 -9.36 11.67
N PRO A 116 -9.90 -8.54 10.83
CA PRO A 116 -8.61 -8.92 10.27
C PRO A 116 -7.50 -8.83 11.32
N GLU A 117 -6.44 -9.60 11.12
CA GLU A 117 -5.22 -9.47 11.92
C GLU A 117 -4.28 -8.41 11.35
N VAL A 118 -4.31 -8.21 10.04
CA VAL A 118 -3.46 -7.24 9.32
C VAL A 118 -4.28 -6.49 8.30
N ILE A 119 -4.03 -5.19 8.22
CA ILE A 119 -4.64 -4.30 7.22
C ILE A 119 -3.54 -3.72 6.32
N VAL A 120 -3.76 -3.82 5.01
CA VAL A 120 -2.93 -3.16 4.00
C VAL A 120 -3.66 -1.92 3.52
N VAL A 121 -3.14 -0.75 3.88
CA VAL A 121 -3.71 0.55 3.51
C VAL A 121 -2.95 1.10 2.32
N THR A 122 -3.63 1.37 1.22
CA THR A 122 -2.98 1.82 -0.02
C THR A 122 -2.69 3.31 -0.04
N ASP A 123 -3.56 4.13 0.57
CA ASP A 123 -3.40 5.57 0.67
C ASP A 123 -3.89 6.05 2.05
N PRO A 124 -2.98 6.33 2.99
CA PRO A 124 -3.38 6.71 4.35
C PRO A 124 -4.29 7.93 4.44
N ALA A 125 -4.17 8.88 3.51
CA ALA A 125 -5.03 10.07 3.50
C ALA A 125 -6.47 9.75 3.08
N ALA A 126 -6.65 8.99 1.98
CA ALA A 126 -7.96 8.60 1.49
C ALA A 126 -8.60 7.49 2.36
N ASP A 127 -7.77 6.61 2.93
CA ASP A 127 -8.19 5.47 3.75
C ASP A 127 -8.09 5.78 5.25
N GLN A 128 -8.17 7.04 5.64
CA GLN A 128 -7.98 7.48 7.02
C GLN A 128 -8.95 6.79 7.99
N GLN A 129 -10.20 6.57 7.59
CA GLN A 129 -11.19 5.91 8.44
C GLN A 129 -10.77 4.46 8.76
N ALA A 130 -10.31 3.71 7.75
CA ALA A 130 -9.82 2.36 7.95
C ALA A 130 -8.59 2.33 8.85
N LEU A 131 -7.67 3.26 8.66
CA LEU A 131 -6.46 3.36 9.47
C LEU A 131 -6.79 3.67 10.94
N SER A 132 -7.69 4.62 11.19
CA SER A 132 -8.12 4.98 12.54
C SER A 132 -8.79 3.81 13.25
N GLU A 133 -9.65 3.08 12.57
CA GLU A 133 -10.32 1.91 13.14
C GLU A 133 -9.36 0.76 13.40
N ALA A 134 -8.37 0.57 12.52
CA ALA A 134 -7.33 -0.44 12.71
C ALA A 134 -6.50 -0.19 13.98
N VAL A 135 -6.22 1.06 14.30
CA VAL A 135 -5.49 1.45 15.52
C VAL A 135 -6.36 1.22 16.76
N SER A 136 -7.68 1.39 16.64
CA SER A 136 -8.63 1.30 17.76
C SER A 136 -9.13 -0.12 18.03
N SER A 137 -8.99 -1.01 17.07
CA SER A 137 -9.52 -2.38 17.17
C SER A 137 -8.60 -3.39 17.87
#